data_4140a4ffb5549caaefb6cd623c95baed
#
_entry.id   4140a4ffb5549caaefb6cd623c95baed
#
_cell.length_a   1.000
_cell.length_b   1.000
_cell.length_c   1.000
_cell.angle_alpha   90.00
_cell.angle_beta   90.00
_cell.angle_gamma   90.00
#
_symmetry.space_group_name_H-M   'P 1'
#
loop_
_entity.id
_entity.type
_entity.pdbx_description
1 polymer ?
#
loop_
_entity_poly.entity_id
_entity_poly.type
_entity_poly.pdbx_seq_one_letter_code
_entity_poly.pdbx_strand_id
1 'polypeptide(L)'
;MKNELIENIEKLHTTPMGVDRIRRNLALGEDVKDVVAWCREKILDASADITRQGKNWYIEIDGCKITVNAYSFTIITAHKLSADKNHH
;
A
#
# COMPACT_ATOMS: atom_id res chain seq x y z
N MET A 1 -1.84 19.33 -3.34
CA MET A 1 -0.61 19.23 -4.12
C MET A 1 -0.35 17.78 -4.49
N LYS A 2 0.05 17.53 -5.71
CA LYS A 2 0.30 16.18 -6.18
C LYS A 2 1.70 15.73 -5.82
N ASN A 3 1.89 14.43 -5.66
CA ASN A 3 3.21 13.87 -5.46
C ASN A 3 3.51 12.88 -6.58
N GLU A 4 4.76 12.50 -6.67
CA GLU A 4 5.20 11.62 -7.75
C GLU A 4 4.50 10.28 -7.75
N LEU A 5 4.17 9.77 -6.57
CA LEU A 5 3.51 8.48 -6.50
C LEU A 5 2.14 8.56 -7.17
N ILE A 6 1.36 9.59 -6.84
CA ILE A 6 0.02 9.72 -7.42
C ILE A 6 0.10 10.03 -8.90
N GLU A 7 1.06 10.84 -9.31
CA GLU A 7 1.21 11.18 -10.73
C GLU A 7 1.60 9.97 -11.57
N ASN A 8 2.21 8.97 -10.97
CA ASN A 8 2.65 7.78 -11.67
C ASN A 8 1.95 6.52 -11.17
N ILE A 9 0.74 6.69 -10.67
CA ILE A 9 0.05 5.57 -10.00
C ILE A 9 -0.20 4.39 -10.94
N GLU A 10 -0.27 4.65 -12.24
CA GLU A 10 -0.48 3.56 -13.20
C GLU A 10 0.72 2.64 -13.29
N LYS A 11 1.87 3.07 -12.77
CA LYS A 11 3.08 2.23 -12.76
C LYS A 11 3.14 1.29 -11.57
N LEU A 12 2.19 1.42 -10.64
CA LEU A 12 2.17 0.60 -9.44
C LEU A 12 2.05 -0.87 -9.81
N HIS A 13 2.89 -1.70 -9.20
CA HIS A 13 2.88 -3.14 -9.48
C HIS A 13 3.55 -3.90 -8.34
N THR A 14 3.48 -5.21 -8.38
CA THR A 14 4.21 -6.05 -7.45
C THR A 14 4.42 -7.42 -8.11
N THR A 15 5.16 -8.30 -7.44
CA THR A 15 5.42 -9.64 -7.95
C THR A 15 4.30 -10.59 -7.50
N PRO A 16 4.21 -11.78 -8.11
CA PRO A 16 3.22 -12.77 -7.63
C PRO A 16 3.40 -13.11 -6.15
N MET A 17 4.63 -13.21 -5.68
CA MET A 17 4.86 -13.44 -4.26
C MET A 17 4.41 -12.25 -3.44
N GLY A 18 4.57 -11.05 -3.98
CA GLY A 18 4.10 -9.84 -3.30
C GLY A 18 2.60 -9.83 -3.16
N VAL A 19 1.90 -10.28 -4.20
CA VAL A 19 0.43 -10.37 -4.14
C VAL A 19 0.00 -11.27 -3.00
N ASP A 20 0.60 -12.44 -2.90
CA ASP A 20 0.25 -13.40 -1.85
C ASP A 20 0.54 -12.84 -0.47
N ARG A 21 1.70 -12.18 -0.33
CA ARG A 21 2.10 -11.61 0.94
C ARG A 21 1.13 -10.51 1.38
N ILE A 22 0.78 -9.62 0.46
CA ILE A 22 -0.13 -8.53 0.77
C ILE A 22 -1.49 -9.07 1.15
N ARG A 23 -1.99 -10.03 0.39
CA ARG A 23 -3.29 -10.63 0.67
C ARG A 23 -3.32 -11.25 2.07
N ARG A 24 -2.26 -11.94 2.43
CA ARG A 24 -2.18 -12.58 3.73
C ARG A 24 -2.05 -11.55 4.85
N ASN A 25 -1.15 -10.58 4.66
CA ASN A 25 -0.88 -9.60 5.71
C ASN A 25 -2.08 -8.71 6.01
N LEU A 26 -2.88 -8.42 4.98
CA LEU A 26 -4.05 -7.57 5.13
C LEU A 26 -5.34 -8.36 5.29
N ALA A 27 -5.23 -9.68 5.27
CA ALA A 27 -6.39 -10.58 5.41
C ALA A 27 -7.45 -10.26 4.35
N LEU A 28 -7.01 -10.04 3.11
CA LEU A 28 -7.93 -9.73 2.03
C LEU A 28 -8.65 -10.99 1.58
N GLY A 29 -9.95 -10.88 1.37
CA GLY A 29 -10.75 -12.01 0.95
C GLY A 29 -10.65 -12.27 -0.54
N GLU A 30 -11.32 -13.32 -0.98
CA GLU A 30 -11.30 -13.71 -2.38
C GLU A 30 -12.09 -12.73 -3.26
N ASP A 31 -12.88 -11.88 -2.65
CA ASP A 31 -13.61 -10.85 -3.38
C ASP A 31 -12.65 -9.80 -3.92
N VAL A 32 -11.45 -9.69 -3.36
CA VAL A 32 -10.45 -8.79 -3.88
C VAL A 32 -9.69 -9.54 -4.98
N LYS A 33 -10.11 -9.32 -6.21
CA LYS A 33 -9.52 -10.03 -7.35
C LYS A 33 -8.16 -9.50 -7.74
N ASP A 34 -7.97 -8.19 -7.61
CA ASP A 34 -6.73 -7.54 -8.03
C ASP A 34 -6.16 -6.78 -6.83
N VAL A 35 -5.12 -7.37 -6.23
CA VAL A 35 -4.52 -6.78 -5.03
C VAL A 35 -3.86 -5.45 -5.35
N VAL A 36 -3.22 -5.33 -6.52
CA VAL A 36 -2.59 -4.07 -6.91
C VAL A 36 -3.63 -2.98 -7.08
N ALA A 37 -4.76 -3.30 -7.69
CA ALA A 37 -5.84 -2.32 -7.85
C ALA A 37 -6.39 -1.91 -6.50
N TRP A 38 -6.50 -2.85 -5.57
CA TRP A 38 -6.95 -2.55 -4.21
C TRP A 38 -6.01 -1.54 -3.56
N CYS A 39 -4.69 -1.77 -3.68
CA CYS A 39 -3.71 -0.86 -3.10
C CYS A 39 -3.75 0.51 -3.79
N ARG A 40 -3.94 0.52 -5.11
CA ARG A 40 -4.03 1.77 -5.85
C ARG A 40 -5.19 2.62 -5.37
N GLU A 41 -6.33 1.99 -5.13
CA GLU A 41 -7.49 2.72 -4.64
C GLU A 41 -7.22 3.32 -3.26
N LYS A 42 -6.53 2.57 -2.40
CA LYS A 42 -6.21 3.08 -1.08
C LYS A 42 -5.24 4.26 -1.17
N ILE A 43 -4.26 4.18 -2.04
CA ILE A 43 -3.29 5.26 -2.20
C ILE A 43 -3.97 6.53 -2.72
N LEU A 44 -4.97 6.37 -3.57
CA LEU A 44 -5.67 7.51 -4.15
C LEU A 44 -6.75 8.08 -3.25
N ASP A 45 -7.02 7.44 -2.14
CA ASP A 45 -8.03 7.92 -1.20
C ASP A 45 -7.59 9.25 -0.60
N ALA A 46 -8.53 10.19 -0.48
CA ALA A 46 -8.22 11.52 0.04
C ALA A 46 -7.72 11.47 1.48
N SER A 47 -8.07 10.43 2.23
CA SER A 47 -7.62 10.28 3.61
C SER A 47 -6.26 9.65 3.74
N ALA A 48 -5.66 9.20 2.64
CA ALA A 48 -4.36 8.52 2.71
C ALA A 48 -3.28 9.49 3.14
N ASP A 49 -2.47 9.05 4.09
CA ASP A 49 -1.34 9.83 4.58
C ASP A 49 -0.09 9.30 3.88
N ILE A 50 0.42 10.04 2.91
CA ILE A 50 1.53 9.61 2.08
C ILE A 50 2.80 10.35 2.47
N THR A 51 3.84 9.61 2.85
CA THR A 51 5.11 10.17 3.27
C THR A 51 6.23 9.55 2.45
N ARG A 52 7.13 10.38 1.94
CA ARG A 52 8.33 9.91 1.26
C ARG A 52 9.47 9.88 2.26
N GLN A 53 10.15 8.75 2.33
CA GLN A 53 11.28 8.63 3.26
C GLN A 53 12.32 7.73 2.62
N GLY A 54 13.49 8.30 2.33
CA GLY A 54 14.53 7.54 1.66
C GLY A 54 14.08 7.09 0.28
N LYS A 55 14.14 5.79 0.06
CA LYS A 55 13.82 5.19 -1.23
C LYS A 55 12.38 4.77 -1.37
N ASN A 56 11.55 5.02 -0.34
CA ASN A 56 10.21 4.46 -0.29
C ASN A 56 9.16 5.51 -0.03
N TRP A 57 7.96 5.21 -0.51
CA TRP A 57 6.74 5.89 -0.10
C TRP A 57 6.06 5.05 0.94
N TYR A 58 5.55 5.67 1.99
CA TYR A 58 4.77 4.99 3.04
C TYR A 58 3.37 5.59 3.05
N ILE A 59 2.38 4.74 2.88
CA ILE A 59 0.98 5.19 2.81
C ILE A 59 0.21 4.56 3.95
N GLU A 60 -0.33 5.39 4.83
CA GLU A 60 -1.16 4.92 5.94
C GLU A 60 -2.59 5.29 5.69
N ILE A 61 -3.44 4.29 5.68
CA ILE A 61 -4.87 4.47 5.46
C ILE A 61 -5.64 3.28 5.99
N ASP A 62 -6.79 3.56 6.62
CA ASP A 62 -7.70 2.52 7.11
C ASP A 62 -7.00 1.49 7.99
N GLY A 63 -6.06 1.94 8.82
CA GLY A 63 -5.35 1.04 9.72
C GLY A 63 -4.33 0.15 9.05
N CYS A 64 -3.95 0.49 7.82
CA CYS A 64 -2.96 -0.28 7.06
C CYS A 64 -1.81 0.61 6.67
N LYS A 65 -0.67 -0.01 6.39
CA LYS A 65 0.49 0.70 5.87
C LYS A 65 0.98 -0.01 4.63
N ILE A 66 1.10 0.74 3.54
CA ILE A 66 1.58 0.23 2.26
C ILE A 66 2.93 0.86 1.97
N THR A 67 3.92 0.06 1.62
CA THR A 67 5.25 0.56 1.29
C THR A 67 5.52 0.33 -0.18
N VAL A 68 5.89 1.40 -0.89
CA VAL A 68 6.13 1.37 -2.33
C VAL A 68 7.52 1.93 -2.60
N ASN A 69 8.31 1.22 -3.43
CA ASN A 69 9.61 1.71 -3.82
C ASN A 69 9.45 2.93 -4.71
N ALA A 70 10.19 4.00 -4.41
CA ALA A 70 10.00 5.28 -5.09
C ALA A 70 10.56 5.30 -6.50
N TYR A 71 11.45 4.39 -6.84
CA TYR A 71 12.08 4.38 -8.14
C TYR A 71 11.40 3.42 -9.11
N SER A 72 10.96 2.28 -8.61
CA SER A 72 10.35 1.26 -9.47
C SER A 72 8.84 1.21 -9.35
N PHE A 73 8.25 1.87 -8.36
CA PHE A 73 6.81 1.82 -8.06
C PHE A 73 6.34 0.40 -7.74
N THR A 74 7.26 -0.41 -7.21
CA THR A 74 6.93 -1.74 -6.73
C THR A 74 6.37 -1.68 -5.33
N ILE A 75 5.23 -2.33 -5.10
CA ILE A 75 4.73 -2.46 -3.75
C ILE A 75 5.62 -3.47 -3.05
N ILE A 76 6.38 -3.00 -2.06
CA ILE A 76 7.31 -3.85 -1.33
C ILE A 76 6.55 -4.72 -0.35
N THR A 77 5.65 -4.09 0.41
CA THR A 77 4.85 -4.81 1.38
C THR A 77 3.65 -3.95 1.77
N ALA A 78 2.68 -4.59 2.39
CA ALA A 78 1.55 -3.90 2.98
C ALA A 78 1.12 -4.75 4.17
N HIS A 79 0.75 -4.11 5.27
CA HIS A 79 0.35 -4.83 6.46
C HIS A 79 -0.54 -3.96 7.31
N LYS A 80 -1.22 -4.59 8.27
CA LYS A 80 -2.05 -3.85 9.20
C LYS A 80 -1.17 -3.18 10.23
N LEU A 81 -1.57 -1.98 10.62
CA LEU A 81 -0.88 -1.29 11.71
C LEU A 81 -1.26 -1.95 13.02
N SER A 82 -0.27 -2.10 13.89
CA SER A 82 -0.48 -2.82 15.13
C SER A 82 -0.94 -1.91 16.26
N ALA A 83 -1.40 -0.76 15.93
CA ALA A 83 -1.77 0.24 16.94
C ALA A 83 -2.88 -0.22 17.83
N ASP A 84 -3.35 -1.31 17.60
CA ASP A 84 -4.33 -1.83 18.45
C ASP A 84 -3.76 -2.55 19.61
N LYS A 85 -3.23 -2.43 19.91
CA LYS A 85 -3.02 -2.72 20.63
C LYS A 85 -3.03 -2.36 21.70
N ASN A 86 -3.16 -2.43 21.56
CA ASN A 86 -3.36 -2.16 22.22
C ASN A 86 -3.50 -2.18 23.04
N HIS A 87 -3.48 -2.34 23.29
CA HIS A 87 -3.76 -2.45 23.91
C HIS A 87 -3.95 -2.44 24.65
N HIS A 88 -3.93 -2.50 24.91
CA HIS A 88 -4.35 -2.54 25.51
C HIS A 88 -4.63 -2.49 26.01
#